data_81c2a7ee15455cbfd2e495e960aaeb31
#
_entry.id   81c2a7ee15455cbfd2e495e960aaeb31
#
_cell.length_a   1.000
_cell.length_b   1.000
_cell.length_c   1.000
_cell.angle_alpha   90.00
_cell.angle_beta   90.00
_cell.angle_gamma   90.00
#
_symmetry.space_group_name_H-M   'P 1'
#
loop_
_entity.id
_entity.type
_entity.pdbx_description
1 polymer ?
#
loop_
_entity_poly.entity_id
_entity_poly.type
_entity_poly.pdbx_seq_one_letter_code
_entity_poly.pdbx_strand_id
1 'polypeptide(L)'
;MFSLPLKLAFKYFRSSKGGAFSFTSLLAVIGLSIGVSSLIIVMSVMNGFEKELQDRILGVVPHALIHSNKPISNYPQIINELKEDENIIQAAPYISLQGLISYGSTARGVSITGIDIASEGEMSILPDYMVYGSIDSLEEKNSIILGSWLSAHLGAFIGDTVTITTSDIRSSLLGSYPRSVSLKVVGIFELRAEIDQSLVLISHSLAQKIKGFEDETSSIRLRTSNLFEADVIARQSISYIKAPIQEFSSSSWKQTHGTLFEAIQFEKLLISLMLFLIVGVASILVLSTIVMTVKAKEREIGILKTLGASNSLLVMIFFFQGLLVSLIGIIIGVILGLLATLNINNFITFLEGLLQRNLLDAYFINYFPYHIDPSQIISICLISFTFSVISSLLPALRVSRLNPVEILRHE
;
A
#
# COMPACT_ATOMS: atom_id res chain seq x y z
N MET A 1 23.43 -8.79 -41.13
CA MET A 1 23.06 -10.22 -40.97
C MET A 1 21.72 -10.45 -40.27
N PHE A 2 21.23 -9.57 -39.40
CA PHE A 2 19.97 -9.73 -38.63
C PHE A 2 18.67 -9.43 -39.40
N SER A 3 18.72 -8.80 -40.58
CA SER A 3 17.52 -8.36 -41.30
C SER A 3 16.70 -9.51 -41.91
N LEU A 4 17.32 -10.60 -42.32
CA LEU A 4 16.65 -11.74 -42.93
C LEU A 4 15.84 -12.58 -41.88
N PRO A 5 16.46 -13.01 -40.75
CA PRO A 5 15.72 -13.73 -39.71
C PRO A 5 14.52 -12.96 -39.18
N LEU A 6 14.66 -11.64 -38.95
CA LEU A 6 13.59 -10.80 -38.45
C LEU A 6 12.42 -10.66 -39.44
N LYS A 7 12.74 -10.50 -40.75
CA LYS A 7 11.71 -10.44 -41.80
C LYS A 7 10.93 -11.75 -41.91
N LEU A 8 11.62 -12.90 -41.83
CA LEU A 8 10.99 -14.22 -41.86
C LEU A 8 10.17 -14.47 -40.58
N ALA A 9 10.69 -14.09 -39.41
CA ALA A 9 9.94 -14.16 -38.14
C ALA A 9 8.64 -13.36 -38.20
N PHE A 10 8.69 -12.13 -38.71
CA PHE A 10 7.50 -11.30 -38.90
C PHE A 10 6.52 -11.91 -39.92
N LYS A 11 7.05 -12.50 -41.02
CA LYS A 11 6.20 -13.18 -41.99
C LYS A 11 5.53 -14.43 -41.42
N TYR A 12 6.23 -15.20 -40.58
CA TYR A 12 5.64 -16.37 -39.90
C TYR A 12 4.64 -15.98 -38.81
N PHE A 13 4.89 -14.88 -38.12
CA PHE A 13 3.92 -14.32 -37.16
C PHE A 13 2.61 -13.91 -37.86
N ARG A 14 2.69 -13.34 -39.07
CA ARG A 14 1.55 -12.87 -39.85
C ARG A 14 0.92 -13.95 -40.76
N SER A 15 1.63 -15.02 -41.06
CA SER A 15 1.24 -16.03 -42.04
C SER A 15 0.25 -17.05 -41.45
N SER A 16 -1.05 -16.78 -41.62
CA SER A 16 -2.10 -17.80 -41.52
C SER A 16 -2.91 -17.79 -42.81
N LYS A 17 -3.25 -18.99 -43.34
CA LYS A 17 -4.16 -19.10 -44.49
C LYS A 17 -5.54 -18.56 -44.02
N GLY A 18 -5.83 -17.31 -44.31
CA GLY A 18 -7.14 -16.70 -44.10
C GLY A 18 -7.31 -15.73 -42.94
N GLY A 19 -6.27 -15.40 -42.15
CA GLY A 19 -6.36 -14.44 -41.05
C GLY A 19 -5.10 -13.59 -40.87
N ALA A 20 -5.23 -12.45 -40.17
CA ALA A 20 -4.10 -11.53 -39.94
C ALA A 20 -3.00 -12.10 -39.04
N PHE A 21 -3.34 -13.13 -38.20
CA PHE A 21 -2.42 -13.77 -37.24
C PHE A 21 -2.70 -15.29 -37.18
N SER A 22 -1.67 -16.08 -36.87
CA SER A 22 -1.87 -17.48 -36.50
C SER A 22 -2.69 -17.53 -35.21
N PHE A 23 -3.74 -18.36 -35.17
CA PHE A 23 -4.62 -18.53 -34.02
C PHE A 23 -3.84 -18.82 -32.73
N THR A 24 -2.80 -19.63 -32.82
CA THR A 24 -1.94 -19.97 -31.69
C THR A 24 -1.12 -18.78 -31.21
N SER A 25 -0.57 -17.95 -32.11
CA SER A 25 0.15 -16.73 -31.76
C SER A 25 -0.76 -15.69 -31.10
N LEU A 26 -2.02 -15.61 -31.57
CA LEU A 26 -3.01 -14.72 -30.96
C LEU A 26 -3.33 -15.15 -29.52
N LEU A 27 -3.56 -16.44 -29.26
CA LEU A 27 -3.78 -16.97 -27.92
C LEU A 27 -2.61 -16.68 -26.97
N ALA A 28 -1.37 -16.81 -27.45
CA ALA A 28 -0.19 -16.49 -26.64
C ALA A 28 -0.10 -14.99 -26.31
N VAL A 29 -0.38 -14.12 -27.28
CA VAL A 29 -0.45 -12.65 -27.07
C VAL A 29 -1.53 -12.31 -26.05
N ILE A 30 -2.73 -12.85 -26.21
CA ILE A 30 -3.85 -12.62 -25.27
C ILE A 30 -3.48 -13.12 -23.87
N GLY A 31 -2.99 -14.35 -23.74
CA GLY A 31 -2.62 -14.92 -22.45
C GLY A 31 -1.57 -14.08 -21.72
N LEU A 32 -0.52 -13.66 -22.44
CA LEU A 32 0.54 -12.83 -21.87
C LEU A 32 0.02 -11.42 -21.54
N SER A 33 -0.83 -10.84 -22.38
CA SER A 33 -1.39 -9.50 -22.13
C SER A 33 -2.33 -9.50 -20.92
N ILE A 34 -3.14 -10.56 -20.73
CA ILE A 34 -3.98 -10.71 -19.53
C ILE A 34 -3.10 -10.86 -18.28
N GLY A 35 -2.07 -11.71 -18.34
CA GLY A 35 -1.15 -11.91 -17.22
C GLY A 35 -0.47 -10.61 -16.79
N VAL A 36 0.10 -9.87 -17.74
CA VAL A 36 0.79 -8.58 -17.47
C VAL A 36 -0.21 -7.52 -17.00
N SER A 37 -1.39 -7.42 -17.64
CA SER A 37 -2.40 -6.42 -17.23
C SER A 37 -2.93 -6.70 -15.83
N SER A 38 -3.23 -7.96 -15.48
CA SER A 38 -3.66 -8.34 -14.14
C SER A 38 -2.62 -7.97 -13.08
N LEU A 39 -1.34 -8.20 -13.38
CA LEU A 39 -0.24 -7.85 -12.49
C LEU A 39 -0.17 -6.34 -12.24
N ILE A 40 -0.29 -5.54 -13.30
CA ILE A 40 -0.27 -4.07 -13.19
C ILE A 40 -1.48 -3.57 -12.39
N ILE A 41 -2.68 -4.07 -12.66
CA ILE A 41 -3.90 -3.65 -11.97
C ILE A 41 -3.77 -3.95 -10.48
N VAL A 42 -3.49 -5.20 -10.12
CA VAL A 42 -3.46 -5.63 -8.72
C VAL A 42 -2.35 -4.92 -7.96
N MET A 43 -1.14 -4.81 -8.53
CA MET A 43 -0.04 -4.10 -7.87
C MET A 43 -0.33 -2.62 -7.69
N SER A 44 -0.93 -1.96 -8.69
CA SER A 44 -1.30 -0.55 -8.57
C SER A 44 -2.37 -0.31 -7.50
N VAL A 45 -3.35 -1.19 -7.38
CA VAL A 45 -4.38 -1.14 -6.34
C VAL A 45 -3.76 -1.39 -4.96
N MET A 46 -2.92 -2.42 -4.82
CA MET A 46 -2.22 -2.69 -3.55
C MET A 46 -1.34 -1.52 -3.11
N ASN A 47 -0.62 -0.90 -4.04
CA ASN A 47 0.15 0.31 -3.75
C ASN A 47 -0.76 1.48 -3.31
N GLY A 48 -1.93 1.61 -3.94
CA GLY A 48 -2.92 2.61 -3.56
C GLY A 48 -3.45 2.40 -2.15
N PHE A 49 -3.81 1.16 -1.80
CA PHE A 49 -4.25 0.80 -0.46
C PHE A 49 -3.16 1.03 0.59
N GLU A 50 -1.94 0.58 0.32
CA GLU A 50 -0.79 0.79 1.22
C GLU A 50 -0.58 2.28 1.50
N LYS A 51 -0.59 3.10 0.44
CA LYS A 51 -0.43 4.55 0.55
C LYS A 51 -1.58 5.20 1.31
N GLU A 52 -2.82 4.84 1.02
CA GLU A 52 -4.01 5.37 1.68
C GLU A 52 -4.01 5.04 3.19
N LEU A 53 -3.68 3.79 3.54
CA LEU A 53 -3.54 3.39 4.95
C LEU A 53 -2.39 4.15 5.63
N GLN A 54 -1.27 4.30 4.93
CA GLN A 54 -0.14 5.07 5.42
C GLN A 54 -0.53 6.52 5.68
N ASP A 55 -1.12 7.20 4.71
CA ASP A 55 -1.48 8.62 4.80
C ASP A 55 -2.53 8.85 5.91
N ARG A 56 -3.53 7.98 6.06
CA ARG A 56 -4.58 8.11 7.07
C ARG A 56 -4.15 7.71 8.47
N ILE A 57 -3.45 6.58 8.63
CA ILE A 57 -3.03 6.11 9.95
C ILE A 57 -1.83 6.92 10.45
N LEU A 58 -0.77 7.00 9.64
CA LEU A 58 0.46 7.66 10.05
C LEU A 58 0.38 9.19 9.97
N GLY A 59 -0.64 9.73 9.27
CA GLY A 59 -0.96 11.15 9.32
C GLY A 59 -1.52 11.61 10.67
N VAL A 60 -2.02 10.66 11.50
CA VAL A 60 -2.60 10.96 12.83
C VAL A 60 -1.73 10.44 13.96
N VAL A 61 -1.20 9.22 13.81
CA VAL A 61 -0.31 8.61 14.81
C VAL A 61 1.03 9.37 14.86
N PRO A 62 1.61 9.57 16.06
CA PRO A 62 2.94 10.15 16.16
C PRO A 62 3.97 9.42 15.29
N HIS A 63 4.74 10.15 14.48
CA HIS A 63 5.87 9.55 13.76
C HIS A 63 6.87 8.95 14.75
N ALA A 64 7.18 9.71 15.79
CA ALA A 64 7.96 9.23 16.93
C ALA A 64 7.52 9.93 18.20
N LEU A 65 7.87 9.31 19.32
CA LEU A 65 7.66 9.84 20.66
C LEU A 65 8.99 9.83 21.42
N ILE A 66 9.27 10.88 22.13
CA ILE A 66 10.34 10.93 23.14
C ILE A 66 9.68 10.80 24.51
N HIS A 67 10.10 9.80 25.26
CA HIS A 67 9.62 9.53 26.62
C HIS A 67 10.72 9.69 27.61
N SER A 68 10.35 9.88 28.87
CA SER A 68 11.26 9.82 30.02
C SER A 68 10.70 8.92 31.11
N ASN A 69 11.58 8.40 31.96
CA ASN A 69 11.22 7.61 33.16
C ASN A 69 10.38 8.40 34.17
N LYS A 70 10.38 9.73 34.06
CA LYS A 70 9.59 10.65 34.88
C LYS A 70 8.78 11.59 34.00
N PRO A 71 7.70 12.17 34.50
CA PRO A 71 7.02 13.22 33.78
C PRO A 71 7.97 14.33 33.33
N ILE A 72 7.79 14.79 32.10
CA ILE A 72 8.70 15.77 31.51
C ILE A 72 8.23 17.16 31.93
N SER A 73 8.97 17.76 32.87
CA SER A 73 8.85 19.17 33.21
C SER A 73 9.66 20.00 32.20
N ASN A 74 9.37 21.29 32.05
CA ASN A 74 10.04 22.17 31.08
C ASN A 74 9.97 21.70 29.61
N TYR A 75 8.92 20.93 29.25
CA TYR A 75 8.72 20.44 27.91
C TYR A 75 8.76 21.55 26.82
N PRO A 76 8.34 22.82 27.06
CA PRO A 76 8.45 23.88 26.06
C PRO A 76 9.88 24.17 25.65
N GLN A 77 10.84 24.13 26.62
CA GLN A 77 12.26 24.29 26.32
C GLN A 77 12.80 23.12 25.50
N ILE A 78 12.46 21.89 25.91
CA ILE A 78 12.90 20.67 25.23
C ILE A 78 12.34 20.61 23.79
N ILE A 79 11.10 21.04 23.57
CA ILE A 79 10.51 21.16 22.23
C ILE A 79 11.31 22.12 21.35
N ASN A 80 11.75 23.25 21.90
CA ASN A 80 12.58 24.20 21.16
C ASN A 80 13.97 23.63 20.83
N GLU A 81 14.58 22.91 21.77
CA GLU A 81 15.86 22.21 21.55
C GLU A 81 15.72 21.12 20.46
N LEU A 82 14.65 20.35 20.46
CA LEU A 82 14.38 19.34 19.45
C LEU A 82 14.16 19.93 18.05
N LYS A 83 13.59 21.11 17.94
CA LYS A 83 13.40 21.83 16.66
C LYS A 83 14.71 22.37 16.07
N GLU A 84 15.84 22.31 16.79
CA GLU A 84 17.18 22.59 16.23
C GLU A 84 17.63 21.49 15.24
N ASP A 85 17.02 20.28 15.28
CA ASP A 85 17.27 19.23 14.29
C ASP A 85 16.43 19.48 13.01
N GLU A 86 17.12 19.69 11.89
CA GLU A 86 16.49 19.94 10.58
C GLU A 86 15.57 18.79 10.12
N ASN A 87 15.71 17.59 10.67
CA ASN A 87 14.87 16.44 10.37
C ASN A 87 13.55 16.44 11.15
N ILE A 88 13.38 17.34 12.12
CA ILE A 88 12.13 17.50 12.89
C ILE A 88 11.33 18.65 12.28
N ILE A 89 10.18 18.34 11.69
CA ILE A 89 9.28 19.35 11.14
C ILE A 89 8.57 20.07 12.27
N GLN A 90 8.06 19.31 13.26
CA GLN A 90 7.32 19.84 14.40
C GLN A 90 7.46 18.92 15.60
N ALA A 91 7.38 19.50 16.79
CA ALA A 91 7.33 18.79 18.08
C ALA A 91 6.25 19.42 18.97
N ALA A 92 5.50 18.58 19.69
CA ALA A 92 4.42 19.00 20.57
C ALA A 92 4.32 18.12 21.84
N PRO A 93 3.78 18.63 22.96
CA PRO A 93 3.53 17.81 24.14
C PRO A 93 2.45 16.78 23.83
N TYR A 94 2.59 15.61 24.43
CA TYR A 94 1.69 14.48 24.15
C TYR A 94 1.41 13.67 25.41
N ILE A 95 0.13 13.46 25.66
CA ILE A 95 -0.34 12.58 26.75
C ILE A 95 -1.28 11.54 26.14
N SER A 96 -0.95 10.27 26.27
CA SER A 96 -1.82 9.16 25.89
C SER A 96 -2.25 8.38 27.13
N LEU A 97 -3.55 8.10 27.21
CA LEU A 97 -4.19 7.36 28.29
C LEU A 97 -5.03 6.26 27.68
N GLN A 98 -5.15 5.14 28.36
CA GLN A 98 -6.11 4.10 28.02
C GLN A 98 -7.29 4.18 28.98
N GLY A 99 -8.49 3.97 28.45
CA GLY A 99 -9.69 4.03 29.29
C GLY A 99 -10.90 3.42 28.61
N LEU A 100 -12.04 3.55 29.31
CA LEU A 100 -13.35 3.21 28.79
C LEU A 100 -14.15 4.52 28.58
N ILE A 101 -14.77 4.65 27.42
CA ILE A 101 -15.78 5.66 27.19
C ILE A 101 -17.15 5.02 27.31
N SER A 102 -18.10 5.70 27.97
CA SER A 102 -19.46 5.20 28.13
C SER A 102 -20.51 6.29 27.88
N TYR A 103 -21.60 5.87 27.25
CA TYR A 103 -22.80 6.69 27.04
C TYR A 103 -24.04 5.79 27.16
N GLY A 104 -24.97 6.16 28.07
CA GLY A 104 -26.10 5.29 28.40
C GLY A 104 -25.67 3.92 28.93
N SER A 105 -26.08 2.86 28.25
CA SER A 105 -25.71 1.47 28.56
C SER A 105 -24.53 0.92 27.77
N THR A 106 -23.99 1.70 26.84
CA THR A 106 -22.89 1.27 25.95
C THR A 106 -21.55 1.77 26.48
N ALA A 107 -20.55 0.89 26.50
CA ALA A 107 -19.18 1.24 26.88
C ALA A 107 -18.17 0.61 25.94
N ARG A 108 -17.07 1.31 25.65
CA ARG A 108 -15.99 0.84 24.76
C ARG A 108 -14.62 1.26 25.26
N GLY A 109 -13.62 0.38 25.04
CA GLY A 109 -12.21 0.70 25.27
C GLY A 109 -11.72 1.72 24.26
N VAL A 110 -11.02 2.76 24.72
CA VAL A 110 -10.53 3.85 23.88
C VAL A 110 -9.12 4.28 24.29
N SER A 111 -8.39 4.79 23.31
CA SER A 111 -7.15 5.54 23.50
C SER A 111 -7.48 7.02 23.57
N ILE A 112 -7.20 7.63 24.70
CA ILE A 112 -7.50 9.04 24.96
C ILE A 112 -6.20 9.82 24.73
N THR A 113 -6.21 10.71 23.75
CA THR A 113 -5.05 11.51 23.39
C THR A 113 -5.25 12.96 23.76
N GLY A 114 -4.38 13.48 24.62
CA GLY A 114 -4.27 14.91 24.93
C GLY A 114 -3.39 15.61 23.91
N ILE A 115 -3.99 16.48 23.10
CA ILE A 115 -3.33 17.22 22.03
C ILE A 115 -3.16 18.69 22.39
N ASP A 116 -2.07 19.30 21.87
CA ASP A 116 -1.88 20.74 21.90
C ASP A 116 -2.59 21.37 20.70
N ILE A 117 -3.66 22.09 20.97
CA ILE A 117 -4.59 22.62 19.95
C ILE A 117 -3.85 23.55 18.97
N ALA A 118 -2.92 24.36 19.46
CA ALA A 118 -2.23 25.36 18.64
C ALA A 118 -1.30 24.74 17.60
N SER A 119 -0.70 23.58 17.92
CA SER A 119 0.26 22.91 17.04
C SER A 119 -0.35 21.76 16.22
N GLU A 120 -1.57 21.32 16.51
CA GLU A 120 -2.15 20.12 15.92
C GLU A 120 -2.29 20.20 14.39
N GLY A 121 -2.58 21.38 13.83
CA GLY A 121 -2.65 21.59 12.39
C GLY A 121 -1.32 21.31 11.64
N GLU A 122 -0.19 21.49 12.33
CA GLU A 122 1.13 21.17 11.79
C GLU A 122 1.57 19.75 12.15
N MET A 123 0.94 19.13 13.16
CA MET A 123 1.31 17.82 13.70
C MET A 123 0.58 16.66 13.02
N SER A 124 -0.68 16.87 12.60
CA SER A 124 -1.50 15.80 12.04
C SER A 124 -2.45 16.29 10.95
N ILE A 125 -3.07 15.34 10.28
CA ILE A 125 -4.11 15.59 9.26
C ILE A 125 -5.51 15.69 9.88
N LEU A 126 -5.68 15.53 11.19
CA LEU A 126 -6.96 15.52 11.87
C LEU A 126 -7.84 16.74 11.59
N PRO A 127 -7.30 17.98 11.53
CA PRO A 127 -8.11 19.16 11.21
C PRO A 127 -8.84 19.06 9.88
N ASP A 128 -8.23 18.44 8.87
CA ASP A 128 -8.79 18.29 7.52
C ASP A 128 -9.89 17.20 7.46
N TYR A 129 -9.94 16.33 8.46
CA TYR A 129 -10.88 15.20 8.54
C TYR A 129 -12.00 15.41 9.58
N MET A 130 -12.20 16.62 10.05
CA MET A 130 -13.32 16.95 10.91
C MET A 130 -14.63 16.98 10.11
N VAL A 131 -15.60 16.14 10.49
CA VAL A 131 -16.95 16.11 9.87
C VAL A 131 -17.86 17.10 10.56
N TYR A 132 -17.74 17.20 11.88
CA TYR A 132 -18.51 18.15 12.69
C TYR A 132 -17.62 18.79 13.75
N GLY A 133 -17.83 20.09 14.00
CA GLY A 133 -17.00 20.86 14.91
C GLY A 133 -15.63 21.20 14.35
N SER A 134 -14.70 21.62 15.18
CA SER A 134 -13.29 21.86 14.86
C SER A 134 -12.40 21.44 16.03
N ILE A 135 -11.11 21.31 15.79
CA ILE A 135 -10.13 21.02 16.86
C ILE A 135 -10.12 22.15 17.90
N ASP A 136 -10.30 23.40 17.47
CA ASP A 136 -10.36 24.56 18.36
C ASP A 136 -11.51 24.47 19.36
N SER A 137 -12.57 23.69 19.07
CA SER A 137 -13.65 23.45 20.03
C SER A 137 -13.18 22.74 21.31
N LEU A 138 -11.98 22.15 21.32
CA LEU A 138 -11.35 21.59 22.53
C LEU A 138 -10.87 22.66 23.54
N GLU A 139 -10.90 23.93 23.19
CA GLU A 139 -10.69 25.03 24.15
C GLU A 139 -11.80 25.11 25.17
N GLU A 140 -13.01 24.61 24.84
CA GLU A 140 -14.10 24.50 25.80
C GLU A 140 -13.70 23.58 26.97
N LYS A 141 -14.08 23.94 28.18
CA LYS A 141 -13.77 23.11 29.35
C LYS A 141 -14.51 21.77 29.29
N ASN A 142 -13.81 20.70 29.60
CA ASN A 142 -14.34 19.34 29.63
C ASN A 142 -14.99 18.91 28.29
N SER A 143 -14.29 19.17 27.22
CA SER A 143 -14.69 18.84 25.86
C SER A 143 -13.94 17.62 25.32
N ILE A 144 -14.58 16.94 24.39
CA ILE A 144 -14.02 15.74 23.72
C ILE A 144 -14.43 15.72 22.26
N ILE A 145 -13.53 15.21 21.41
CA ILE A 145 -13.79 14.87 20.01
C ILE A 145 -13.74 13.36 19.85
N LEU A 146 -14.71 12.80 19.14
CA LEU A 146 -14.86 11.37 18.91
C LEU A 146 -14.59 11.01 17.44
N GLY A 147 -14.12 9.79 17.18
CA GLY A 147 -14.17 9.21 15.85
C GLY A 147 -15.61 8.92 15.42
N SER A 148 -15.92 9.04 14.13
CA SER A 148 -17.27 8.91 13.59
C SER A 148 -17.90 7.55 13.89
N TRP A 149 -17.12 6.46 13.74
CA TRP A 149 -17.59 5.12 14.05
C TRP A 149 -17.89 4.96 15.55
N LEU A 150 -17.01 5.49 16.41
CA LEU A 150 -17.20 5.43 17.86
C LEU A 150 -18.45 6.21 18.29
N SER A 151 -18.64 7.42 17.75
CA SER A 151 -19.83 8.25 17.98
C SER A 151 -21.12 7.51 17.60
N ALA A 152 -21.17 6.92 16.41
CA ALA A 152 -22.32 6.16 15.94
C ALA A 152 -22.58 4.91 16.79
N HIS A 153 -21.51 4.18 17.19
CA HIS A 153 -21.62 2.96 18.00
C HIS A 153 -22.13 3.25 19.42
N LEU A 154 -21.68 4.35 20.03
CA LEU A 154 -22.16 4.79 21.34
C LEU A 154 -23.56 5.42 21.27
N GLY A 155 -23.95 5.94 20.11
CA GLY A 155 -25.12 6.77 19.93
C GLY A 155 -24.97 8.18 20.54
N ALA A 156 -23.72 8.65 20.70
CA ALA A 156 -23.39 9.93 21.30
C ALA A 156 -23.00 10.94 20.19
N PHE A 157 -23.71 12.05 20.10
CA PHE A 157 -23.55 13.10 19.11
C PHE A 157 -23.08 14.41 19.71
N ILE A 158 -22.87 15.43 18.88
CA ILE A 158 -22.49 16.76 19.36
C ILE A 158 -23.48 17.31 20.36
N GLY A 159 -22.96 17.80 21.49
CA GLY A 159 -23.71 18.32 22.60
C GLY A 159 -23.99 17.29 23.69
N ASP A 160 -23.91 16.00 23.42
CA ASP A 160 -24.09 14.95 24.43
C ASP A 160 -22.91 14.90 25.40
N THR A 161 -23.16 14.33 26.56
CA THR A 161 -22.16 14.18 27.62
C THR A 161 -21.79 12.70 27.77
N VAL A 162 -20.53 12.35 27.46
CA VAL A 162 -20.00 11.02 27.64
C VAL A 162 -19.12 10.94 28.88
N THR A 163 -18.96 9.76 29.44
CA THR A 163 -18.10 9.56 30.61
C THR A 163 -16.87 8.75 30.22
N ILE A 164 -15.67 9.27 30.49
CA ILE A 164 -14.43 8.56 30.37
C ILE A 164 -14.00 8.04 31.72
N THR A 165 -13.64 6.77 31.79
CA THR A 165 -13.06 6.13 32.98
C THR A 165 -11.67 5.64 32.63
N THR A 166 -10.63 6.22 33.23
CA THR A 166 -9.23 5.87 32.94
C THR A 166 -8.76 4.70 33.81
N SER A 167 -7.78 3.96 33.32
CA SER A 167 -7.11 2.89 34.06
C SER A 167 -6.19 3.40 35.19
N ASP A 168 -5.90 4.70 35.22
CA ASP A 168 -5.08 5.30 36.26
C ASP A 168 -5.83 5.31 37.59
N ILE A 169 -5.31 4.57 38.56
CA ILE A 169 -5.93 4.37 39.89
C ILE A 169 -5.47 5.47 40.83
N ARG A 170 -6.39 6.19 41.40
CA ARG A 170 -6.09 7.03 42.57
C ARG A 170 -6.20 6.22 43.86
N SER A 171 -5.07 6.18 44.57
CA SER A 171 -5.08 5.66 45.93
C SER A 171 -5.60 6.73 46.89
N SER A 172 -6.69 6.43 47.60
CA SER A 172 -7.25 7.24 48.66
C SER A 172 -7.19 6.45 49.97
N LEU A 173 -7.31 7.13 51.09
CA LEU A 173 -7.45 6.51 52.40
C LEU A 173 -8.63 5.52 52.49
N LEU A 174 -9.61 5.63 51.58
CA LEU A 174 -10.80 4.77 51.50
C LEU A 174 -10.70 3.66 50.44
N GLY A 175 -9.53 3.51 49.77
CA GLY A 175 -9.31 2.50 48.70
C GLY A 175 -8.88 3.11 47.37
N SER A 176 -8.63 2.23 46.43
CA SER A 176 -8.23 2.59 45.09
C SER A 176 -9.44 2.51 44.14
N TYR A 177 -9.74 3.59 43.41
CA TYR A 177 -10.82 3.62 42.41
C TYR A 177 -10.40 4.33 41.14
N PRO A 178 -10.96 3.90 39.99
CA PRO A 178 -10.67 4.51 38.70
C PRO A 178 -11.19 5.94 38.64
N ARG A 179 -10.52 6.78 37.86
CA ARG A 179 -10.93 8.16 37.65
C ARG A 179 -11.96 8.27 36.53
N SER A 180 -13.14 8.77 36.82
CA SER A 180 -14.17 9.05 35.83
C SER A 180 -14.36 10.55 35.65
N VAL A 181 -14.51 10.99 34.40
CA VAL A 181 -14.73 12.40 34.04
C VAL A 181 -15.80 12.45 32.96
N SER A 182 -16.80 13.32 33.18
CA SER A 182 -17.84 13.58 32.18
C SER A 182 -17.42 14.71 31.25
N LEU A 183 -17.50 14.45 29.93
CA LEU A 183 -17.03 15.34 28.88
C LEU A 183 -18.12 15.56 27.83
N LYS A 184 -18.25 16.79 27.37
CA LYS A 184 -19.17 17.17 26.30
C LYS A 184 -18.55 16.89 24.93
N VAL A 185 -19.29 16.22 24.06
CA VAL A 185 -18.87 15.98 22.66
C VAL A 185 -18.99 17.29 21.89
N VAL A 186 -17.86 17.82 21.40
CA VAL A 186 -17.79 19.09 20.65
C VAL A 186 -17.40 18.92 19.19
N GLY A 187 -16.94 17.72 18.81
CA GLY A 187 -16.55 17.44 17.44
C GLY A 187 -16.54 15.95 17.13
N ILE A 188 -16.62 15.64 15.85
CA ILE A 188 -16.52 14.29 15.29
C ILE A 188 -15.58 14.33 14.08
N PHE A 189 -14.57 13.46 14.06
CA PHE A 189 -13.68 13.27 12.92
C PHE A 189 -13.96 11.95 12.22
N GLU A 190 -13.64 11.84 10.93
CA GLU A 190 -13.79 10.64 10.12
C GLU A 190 -12.58 10.42 9.23
N LEU A 191 -11.68 9.52 9.62
CA LEU A 191 -10.52 9.10 8.84
C LEU A 191 -10.83 7.93 7.91
N ARG A 192 -11.94 7.24 8.16
CA ARG A 192 -12.30 5.96 7.52
C ARG A 192 -11.23 4.90 7.71
N ALA A 193 -10.72 4.81 8.93
CA ALA A 193 -9.68 3.87 9.35
C ALA A 193 -10.05 3.26 10.71
N GLU A 194 -9.34 2.22 11.11
CA GLU A 194 -9.57 1.55 12.41
C GLU A 194 -9.47 2.52 13.61
N ILE A 195 -8.70 3.58 13.45
CA ILE A 195 -8.51 4.62 14.46
C ILE A 195 -9.83 5.28 14.86
N ASP A 196 -10.79 5.43 13.94
CA ASP A 196 -12.12 6.01 14.22
C ASP A 196 -12.92 5.22 15.29
N GLN A 197 -12.54 3.97 15.54
CA GLN A 197 -13.21 3.09 16.50
C GLN A 197 -12.69 3.25 17.93
N SER A 198 -11.48 3.77 18.10
CA SER A 198 -10.77 3.71 19.39
C SER A 198 -10.13 5.03 19.82
N LEU A 199 -9.88 5.97 18.91
CA LEU A 199 -9.24 7.24 19.24
C LEU A 199 -10.28 8.27 19.70
N VAL A 200 -9.97 8.93 20.82
CA VAL A 200 -10.68 10.12 21.29
C VAL A 200 -9.67 11.21 21.61
N LEU A 201 -10.05 12.45 21.33
CA LEU A 201 -9.17 13.61 21.52
C LEU A 201 -9.71 14.51 22.61
N ILE A 202 -8.80 14.98 23.45
CA ILE A 202 -9.06 15.98 24.48
C ILE A 202 -7.92 17.02 24.44
N SER A 203 -8.13 18.18 25.05
CA SER A 203 -7.03 19.15 25.16
C SER A 203 -5.92 18.62 26.07
N HIS A 204 -4.65 19.00 25.76
CA HIS A 204 -3.50 18.63 26.56
C HIS A 204 -3.68 19.04 28.04
N SER A 205 -4.22 20.24 28.30
CA SER A 205 -4.48 20.73 29.65
C SER A 205 -5.50 19.87 30.41
N LEU A 206 -6.50 19.30 29.73
CA LEU A 206 -7.46 18.36 30.33
C LEU A 206 -6.78 17.00 30.60
N ALA A 207 -5.96 16.53 29.67
CA ALA A 207 -5.19 15.29 29.85
C ALA A 207 -4.23 15.37 31.04
N GLN A 208 -3.54 16.51 31.21
CA GLN A 208 -2.72 16.79 32.41
C GLN A 208 -3.52 16.65 33.69
N LYS A 209 -4.68 17.28 33.75
CA LYS A 209 -5.60 17.21 34.95
C LYS A 209 -6.05 15.76 35.20
N ILE A 210 -6.36 15.00 34.14
CA ILE A 210 -6.74 13.58 34.26
C ILE A 210 -5.59 12.75 34.78
N LYS A 211 -4.37 12.97 34.30
CA LYS A 211 -3.15 12.27 34.73
C LYS A 211 -2.71 12.68 36.15
N GLY A 212 -3.08 13.88 36.58
CA GLY A 212 -2.65 14.46 37.86
C GLY A 212 -1.31 15.19 37.75
N PHE A 213 -0.97 15.65 36.55
CA PHE A 213 0.18 16.52 36.27
C PHE A 213 -0.19 17.97 36.53
N GLU A 214 0.75 18.76 37.02
CA GLU A 214 0.57 20.21 37.20
C GLU A 214 0.96 20.95 35.90
N ASP A 215 2.22 20.84 35.49
CA ASP A 215 2.76 21.44 34.27
C ASP A 215 3.78 20.51 33.61
N GLU A 216 3.38 19.25 33.44
CA GLU A 216 4.24 18.19 32.95
C GLU A 216 3.55 17.46 31.78
N THR A 217 4.33 16.76 30.96
CA THR A 217 3.82 15.88 29.91
C THR A 217 4.38 14.47 30.03
N SER A 218 3.67 13.47 29.49
CA SER A 218 4.15 12.09 29.48
C SER A 218 5.25 11.88 28.45
N SER A 219 5.13 12.55 27.32
CA SER A 219 6.04 12.41 26.17
C SER A 219 5.97 13.62 25.27
N ILE A 220 6.91 13.71 24.33
CA ILE A 220 6.93 14.71 23.27
C ILE A 220 6.71 13.98 21.96
N ARG A 221 5.68 14.38 21.22
CA ARG A 221 5.36 13.89 19.89
C ARG A 221 6.19 14.62 18.85
N LEU A 222 6.77 13.86 17.91
CA LEU A 222 7.57 14.37 16.81
C LEU A 222 6.89 14.10 15.48
N ARG A 223 6.94 15.10 14.60
CA ARG A 223 6.70 14.98 13.17
C ARG A 223 8.04 15.09 12.46
N THR A 224 8.49 14.03 11.81
CA THR A 224 9.78 13.93 11.13
C THR A 224 9.65 14.14 9.63
N SER A 225 10.72 14.61 9.00
CA SER A 225 10.81 14.82 7.55
C SER A 225 10.71 13.51 6.76
N ASN A 226 11.25 12.43 7.32
CA ASN A 226 11.14 11.09 6.75
C ASN A 226 10.44 10.15 7.76
N LEU A 227 9.24 9.72 7.39
CA LEU A 227 8.41 8.85 8.20
C LEU A 227 9.06 7.46 8.46
N PHE A 228 9.73 6.91 7.45
CA PHE A 228 10.34 5.58 7.56
C PHE A 228 11.64 5.55 8.38
N GLU A 229 12.27 6.70 8.55
CA GLU A 229 13.47 6.89 9.36
C GLU A 229 13.17 7.54 10.73
N ALA A 230 11.89 7.67 11.08
CA ALA A 230 11.45 8.34 12.31
C ALA A 230 12.09 7.76 13.58
N ASP A 231 12.35 6.44 13.60
CA ASP A 231 13.05 5.78 14.72
C ASP A 231 14.52 6.19 14.84
N VAL A 232 15.20 6.39 13.73
CA VAL A 232 16.61 6.85 13.70
C VAL A 232 16.68 8.33 14.05
N ILE A 233 15.84 9.15 13.42
CA ILE A 233 15.75 10.59 13.66
C ILE A 233 15.46 10.86 15.14
N ALA A 234 14.41 10.23 15.70
CA ALA A 234 14.04 10.42 17.09
C ALA A 234 15.15 10.01 18.08
N ARG A 235 15.92 8.96 17.76
CA ARG A 235 17.03 8.52 18.59
C ARG A 235 18.20 9.52 18.54
N GLN A 236 18.48 10.07 17.36
CA GLN A 236 19.52 11.06 17.17
C GLN A 236 19.14 12.41 17.80
N SER A 237 17.88 12.81 17.71
CA SER A 237 17.41 14.08 18.24
C SER A 237 17.46 14.16 19.77
N ILE A 238 17.52 13.03 20.48
CA ILE A 238 17.77 13.04 21.94
C ILE A 238 19.08 13.74 22.29
N SER A 239 20.09 13.71 21.41
CA SER A 239 21.38 14.40 21.65
C SER A 239 21.28 15.92 21.67
N TYR A 240 20.21 16.51 21.11
CA TYR A 240 19.96 17.95 21.15
C TYR A 240 19.40 18.39 22.50
N ILE A 241 18.84 17.47 23.29
CA ILE A 241 18.25 17.77 24.60
C ILE A 241 19.36 18.06 25.60
N LYS A 242 19.43 19.29 26.09
CA LYS A 242 20.47 19.78 27.03
C LYS A 242 20.08 19.56 28.50
N ALA A 243 18.96 18.90 28.77
CA ALA A 243 18.46 18.64 30.13
C ALA A 243 19.28 17.54 30.84
N PRO A 244 19.98 17.80 31.95
CA PRO A 244 21.02 16.92 32.49
C PRO A 244 20.51 15.80 33.44
N ILE A 245 19.22 15.69 33.73
CA ILE A 245 18.72 14.89 34.88
C ILE A 245 17.73 13.78 34.49
N GLN A 246 17.33 13.67 33.25
CA GLN A 246 16.36 12.66 32.81
C GLN A 246 16.94 11.75 31.73
N GLU A 247 16.71 10.44 31.89
CA GLU A 247 17.00 9.50 30.83
C GLU A 247 15.84 9.55 29.81
N PHE A 248 16.16 9.98 28.59
CA PHE A 248 15.23 10.00 27.48
C PHE A 248 15.37 8.73 26.64
N SER A 249 14.24 8.23 26.20
CA SER A 249 14.14 7.14 25.25
C SER A 249 13.20 7.54 24.12
N SER A 250 13.36 6.91 22.96
CA SER A 250 12.47 7.16 21.81
C SER A 250 11.75 5.90 21.39
N SER A 251 10.53 6.07 20.93
CA SER A 251 9.75 5.05 20.21
C SER A 251 9.21 5.65 18.92
N SER A 252 8.84 4.81 17.96
CA SER A 252 8.27 5.25 16.71
C SER A 252 6.99 4.48 16.39
N TRP A 253 6.26 4.94 15.39
CA TRP A 253 5.08 4.26 14.86
C TRP A 253 5.34 2.78 14.50
N LYS A 254 6.59 2.42 14.17
CA LYS A 254 6.98 1.04 13.87
C LYS A 254 6.74 0.08 15.04
N GLN A 255 6.80 0.56 16.28
CA GLN A 255 6.59 -0.28 17.47
C GLN A 255 5.09 -0.50 17.73
N THR A 256 4.25 0.44 17.36
CA THR A 256 2.80 0.39 17.61
C THR A 256 2.01 -0.14 16.42
N HIS A 257 2.37 0.24 15.20
CA HIS A 257 1.66 -0.08 13.97
C HIS A 257 2.53 -0.82 12.93
N GLY A 258 3.81 -1.08 13.23
CA GLY A 258 4.75 -1.72 12.31
C GLY A 258 4.29 -3.08 11.85
N THR A 259 3.74 -3.91 12.74
CA THR A 259 3.21 -5.25 12.41
C THR A 259 2.12 -5.22 11.35
N LEU A 260 1.26 -4.18 11.34
CA LEU A 260 0.25 -3.99 10.31
C LEU A 260 0.90 -3.76 8.93
N PHE A 261 1.88 -2.86 8.87
CA PHE A 261 2.58 -2.56 7.62
C PHE A 261 3.44 -3.73 7.12
N GLU A 262 4.09 -4.45 8.03
CA GLU A 262 4.81 -5.69 7.69
C GLU A 262 3.86 -6.75 7.11
N ALA A 263 2.67 -6.91 7.70
CA ALA A 263 1.65 -7.82 7.18
C ALA A 263 1.18 -7.44 5.77
N ILE A 264 0.94 -6.14 5.51
CA ILE A 264 0.56 -5.64 4.19
C ILE A 264 1.68 -5.89 3.17
N GLN A 265 2.94 -5.64 3.52
CA GLN A 265 4.08 -5.92 2.64
C GLN A 265 4.22 -7.42 2.35
N PHE A 266 4.03 -8.27 3.36
CA PHE A 266 4.06 -9.72 3.18
C PHE A 266 2.92 -10.21 2.29
N GLU A 267 1.70 -9.71 2.47
CA GLU A 267 0.55 -10.00 1.61
C GLU A 267 0.84 -9.60 0.15
N LYS A 268 1.38 -8.40 -0.05
CA LYS A 268 1.79 -7.90 -1.37
C LYS A 268 2.85 -8.79 -2.03
N LEU A 269 3.81 -9.29 -1.26
CA LEU A 269 4.80 -10.24 -1.73
C LEU A 269 4.14 -11.56 -2.19
N LEU A 270 3.24 -12.13 -1.40
CA LEU A 270 2.52 -13.36 -1.74
C LEU A 270 1.68 -13.18 -3.01
N ILE A 271 0.91 -12.10 -3.10
CA ILE A 271 0.08 -11.79 -4.26
C ILE A 271 0.97 -11.62 -5.51
N SER A 272 2.08 -10.89 -5.41
CA SER A 272 2.99 -10.70 -6.52
C SER A 272 3.59 -12.03 -7.00
N LEU A 273 3.95 -12.92 -6.08
CA LEU A 273 4.46 -14.25 -6.41
C LEU A 273 3.40 -15.08 -7.14
N MET A 274 2.16 -15.08 -6.67
CA MET A 274 1.06 -15.77 -7.36
C MET A 274 0.82 -15.21 -8.77
N LEU A 275 0.88 -13.90 -8.94
CA LEU A 275 0.69 -13.26 -10.24
C LEU A 275 1.87 -13.53 -11.19
N PHE A 276 3.10 -13.61 -10.68
CA PHE A 276 4.25 -14.04 -11.48
C PHE A 276 4.13 -15.50 -11.95
N LEU A 277 3.52 -16.38 -11.17
CA LEU A 277 3.19 -17.73 -11.63
C LEU A 277 2.21 -17.69 -12.82
N ILE A 278 1.23 -16.79 -12.81
CA ILE A 278 0.31 -16.60 -13.94
C ILE A 278 1.06 -16.16 -15.19
N VAL A 279 2.00 -15.22 -15.07
CA VAL A 279 2.88 -14.82 -16.19
C VAL A 279 3.76 -15.99 -16.65
N GLY A 280 4.23 -16.83 -15.71
CA GLY A 280 4.97 -18.05 -16.02
C GLY A 280 4.13 -19.01 -16.87
N VAL A 281 2.87 -19.25 -16.49
CA VAL A 281 1.93 -20.06 -17.28
C VAL A 281 1.67 -19.45 -18.65
N ALA A 282 1.48 -18.14 -18.74
CA ALA A 282 1.34 -17.43 -20.01
C ALA A 282 2.59 -17.58 -20.91
N SER A 283 3.77 -17.61 -20.31
CA SER A 283 5.03 -17.85 -21.04
C SER A 283 5.11 -19.28 -21.59
N ILE A 284 4.49 -20.27 -20.95
CA ILE A 284 4.36 -21.64 -21.48
C ILE A 284 3.46 -21.65 -22.73
N LEU A 285 2.46 -20.77 -22.82
CA LEU A 285 1.66 -20.62 -24.05
C LEU A 285 2.54 -20.11 -25.21
N VAL A 286 3.47 -19.20 -24.95
CA VAL A 286 4.45 -18.74 -25.94
C VAL A 286 5.31 -19.92 -26.42
N LEU A 287 5.83 -20.74 -25.49
CA LEU A 287 6.57 -21.96 -25.80
C LEU A 287 5.76 -22.90 -26.69
N SER A 288 4.51 -23.21 -26.30
CA SER A 288 3.61 -24.10 -27.04
C SER A 288 3.33 -23.57 -28.46
N THR A 289 3.15 -22.25 -28.58
CA THR A 289 2.95 -21.58 -29.88
C THR A 289 4.13 -21.78 -30.81
N ILE A 290 5.37 -21.63 -30.30
CA ILE A 290 6.58 -21.82 -31.13
C ILE A 290 6.71 -23.29 -31.52
N VAL A 291 6.49 -24.25 -30.62
CA VAL A 291 6.54 -25.68 -30.92
C VAL A 291 5.53 -26.04 -32.02
N MET A 292 4.30 -25.52 -31.92
CA MET A 292 3.24 -25.76 -32.89
C MET A 292 3.54 -25.13 -34.24
N THR A 293 4.12 -23.91 -34.24
CA THR A 293 4.54 -23.24 -35.47
C THR A 293 5.70 -23.99 -36.15
N VAL A 294 6.67 -24.48 -35.38
CA VAL A 294 7.80 -25.30 -35.92
C VAL A 294 7.24 -26.55 -36.60
N LYS A 295 6.31 -27.29 -35.94
CA LYS A 295 5.67 -28.47 -36.53
C LYS A 295 4.92 -28.14 -37.82
N ALA A 296 4.09 -27.06 -37.78
CA ALA A 296 3.31 -26.65 -38.96
C ALA A 296 4.17 -26.19 -40.13
N LYS A 297 5.43 -25.80 -39.88
CA LYS A 297 6.39 -25.29 -40.88
C LYS A 297 7.56 -26.27 -41.15
N GLU A 298 7.45 -27.50 -40.71
CA GLU A 298 8.52 -28.50 -40.81
C GLU A 298 8.98 -28.69 -42.26
N ARG A 299 8.05 -28.73 -43.25
CA ARG A 299 8.35 -28.80 -44.66
C ARG A 299 9.11 -27.58 -45.16
N GLU A 300 8.69 -26.39 -44.82
CA GLU A 300 9.38 -25.15 -45.21
C GLU A 300 10.81 -25.09 -44.60
N ILE A 301 10.96 -25.58 -43.37
CA ILE A 301 12.25 -25.70 -42.68
C ILE A 301 13.15 -26.70 -43.43
N GLY A 302 12.61 -27.85 -43.83
CA GLY A 302 13.31 -28.85 -44.62
C GLY A 302 13.86 -28.27 -45.93
N ILE A 303 13.01 -27.55 -46.68
CA ILE A 303 13.41 -26.87 -47.94
C ILE A 303 14.50 -25.81 -47.67
N LEU A 304 14.37 -24.99 -46.62
CA LEU A 304 15.37 -24.01 -46.28
C LEU A 304 16.73 -24.65 -45.94
N LYS A 305 16.72 -25.81 -45.26
CA LYS A 305 17.96 -26.55 -44.95
C LYS A 305 18.61 -27.11 -46.20
N THR A 306 17.83 -27.65 -47.16
CA THR A 306 18.38 -28.14 -48.43
C THR A 306 18.93 -27.02 -49.30
N LEU A 307 18.39 -25.81 -49.20
CA LEU A 307 18.90 -24.59 -49.83
C LEU A 307 20.16 -24.00 -49.14
N GLY A 308 20.65 -24.65 -48.05
CA GLY A 308 21.86 -24.21 -47.34
C GLY A 308 21.66 -23.30 -46.17
N ALA A 309 20.43 -23.19 -45.64
CA ALA A 309 20.18 -22.40 -44.42
C ALA A 309 20.91 -23.02 -43.22
N SER A 310 21.69 -22.21 -42.51
CA SER A 310 22.40 -22.66 -41.31
C SER A 310 21.43 -22.91 -40.15
N ASN A 311 21.76 -23.85 -39.26
CA ASN A 311 20.97 -24.12 -38.05
C ASN A 311 20.77 -22.87 -37.18
N SER A 312 21.82 -22.03 -37.11
CA SER A 312 21.77 -20.76 -36.38
C SER A 312 20.71 -19.80 -36.95
N LEU A 313 20.59 -19.73 -38.27
CA LEU A 313 19.58 -18.87 -38.92
C LEU A 313 18.17 -19.34 -38.62
N LEU A 314 17.93 -20.65 -38.63
CA LEU A 314 16.61 -21.22 -38.29
C LEU A 314 16.28 -20.98 -36.83
N VAL A 315 17.21 -21.20 -35.91
CA VAL A 315 17.02 -20.90 -34.48
C VAL A 315 16.66 -19.42 -34.27
N MET A 316 17.38 -18.50 -34.93
CA MET A 316 17.09 -17.07 -34.84
C MET A 316 15.71 -16.70 -35.35
N ILE A 317 15.20 -17.33 -36.41
CA ILE A 317 13.87 -17.04 -36.97
C ILE A 317 12.78 -17.32 -35.88
N PHE A 318 12.81 -18.52 -35.29
CA PHE A 318 11.80 -18.92 -34.30
C PHE A 318 11.99 -18.21 -32.95
N PHE A 319 13.21 -17.91 -32.56
CA PHE A 319 13.53 -17.08 -31.42
C PHE A 319 12.94 -15.67 -31.57
N PHE A 320 13.20 -14.99 -32.70
CA PHE A 320 12.65 -13.68 -32.97
C PHE A 320 11.12 -13.69 -33.10
N GLN A 321 10.54 -14.79 -33.60
CA GLN A 321 9.08 -14.94 -33.63
C GLN A 321 8.49 -14.96 -32.19
N GLY A 322 9.09 -15.74 -31.29
CA GLY A 322 8.68 -15.76 -29.88
C GLY A 322 8.84 -14.42 -29.19
N LEU A 323 9.94 -13.73 -29.50
CA LEU A 323 10.24 -12.41 -28.99
C LEU A 323 9.22 -11.36 -29.45
N LEU A 324 8.79 -11.41 -30.72
CA LEU A 324 7.75 -10.54 -31.26
C LEU A 324 6.39 -10.79 -30.59
N VAL A 325 5.99 -12.06 -30.43
CA VAL A 325 4.75 -12.44 -29.71
C VAL A 325 4.76 -11.86 -28.29
N SER A 326 5.89 -12.03 -27.59
CA SER A 326 6.05 -11.59 -26.21
C SER A 326 6.02 -10.07 -26.09
N LEU A 327 6.75 -9.37 -26.95
CA LEU A 327 6.83 -7.92 -26.93
C LEU A 327 5.45 -7.28 -27.20
N ILE A 328 4.71 -7.81 -28.17
CA ILE A 328 3.37 -7.36 -28.48
C ILE A 328 2.44 -7.65 -27.28
N GLY A 329 2.51 -8.86 -26.69
CA GLY A 329 1.71 -9.24 -25.53
C GLY A 329 1.97 -8.34 -24.31
N ILE A 330 3.25 -8.05 -24.02
CA ILE A 330 3.64 -7.14 -22.92
C ILE A 330 3.13 -5.71 -23.20
N ILE A 331 3.34 -5.16 -24.40
CA ILE A 331 2.87 -3.81 -24.72
C ILE A 331 1.36 -3.70 -24.58
N ILE A 332 0.61 -4.65 -25.15
CA ILE A 332 -0.85 -4.67 -25.02
C ILE A 332 -1.25 -4.84 -23.56
N GLY A 333 -0.57 -5.71 -22.81
CA GLY A 333 -0.80 -5.92 -21.38
C GLY A 333 -0.58 -4.67 -20.55
N VAL A 334 0.48 -3.90 -20.81
CA VAL A 334 0.74 -2.61 -20.16
C VAL A 334 -0.36 -1.60 -20.48
N ILE A 335 -0.72 -1.46 -21.76
CA ILE A 335 -1.77 -0.53 -22.17
C ILE A 335 -3.11 -0.89 -21.51
N LEU A 336 -3.52 -2.14 -21.57
CA LEU A 336 -4.77 -2.61 -20.95
C LEU A 336 -4.73 -2.49 -19.42
N GLY A 337 -3.61 -2.82 -18.80
CA GLY A 337 -3.41 -2.70 -17.36
C GLY A 337 -3.52 -1.25 -16.90
N LEU A 338 -2.85 -0.33 -17.57
CA LEU A 338 -2.94 1.10 -17.25
C LEU A 338 -4.34 1.68 -17.48
N LEU A 339 -4.96 1.37 -18.63
CA LEU A 339 -6.32 1.82 -18.92
C LEU A 339 -7.34 1.29 -17.91
N ALA A 340 -7.22 0.02 -17.52
CA ALA A 340 -8.10 -0.57 -16.52
C ALA A 340 -7.88 0.04 -15.14
N THR A 341 -6.63 0.26 -14.73
CA THR A 341 -6.30 0.89 -13.45
C THR A 341 -6.85 2.32 -13.37
N LEU A 342 -6.66 3.13 -14.42
CA LEU A 342 -7.17 4.51 -14.46
C LEU A 342 -8.70 4.59 -14.45
N ASN A 343 -9.39 3.57 -14.93
CA ASN A 343 -10.84 3.52 -14.99
C ASN A 343 -11.47 2.59 -13.93
N ILE A 344 -10.69 2.13 -12.94
CA ILE A 344 -11.14 1.12 -11.97
C ILE A 344 -12.37 1.59 -11.18
N ASN A 345 -12.40 2.86 -10.79
CA ASN A 345 -13.52 3.42 -10.03
C ASN A 345 -14.81 3.48 -10.88
N ASN A 346 -14.71 3.87 -12.14
CA ASN A 346 -15.86 3.86 -13.06
C ASN A 346 -16.39 2.44 -13.27
N PHE A 347 -15.48 1.46 -13.36
CA PHE A 347 -15.85 0.05 -13.51
C PHE A 347 -16.56 -0.48 -12.26
N ILE A 348 -16.10 -0.11 -11.06
CA ILE A 348 -16.74 -0.52 -9.80
C ILE A 348 -18.12 0.13 -9.67
N THR A 349 -18.25 1.44 -9.93
CA THR A 349 -19.55 2.11 -9.92
C THR A 349 -20.54 1.47 -10.91
N PHE A 350 -20.05 1.04 -12.08
CA PHE A 350 -20.86 0.29 -13.02
C PHE A 350 -21.31 -1.08 -12.45
N LEU A 351 -20.40 -1.81 -11.79
CA LEU A 351 -20.73 -3.10 -11.14
C LEU A 351 -21.72 -2.91 -9.98
N GLU A 352 -21.56 -1.89 -9.15
CA GLU A 352 -22.47 -1.53 -8.05
C GLU A 352 -23.87 -1.23 -8.59
N GLY A 353 -23.96 -0.49 -9.71
CA GLY A 353 -25.22 -0.23 -10.39
C GLY A 353 -25.87 -1.51 -10.93
N LEU A 354 -25.10 -2.47 -11.44
CA LEU A 354 -25.60 -3.75 -11.94
C LEU A 354 -26.05 -4.68 -10.80
N LEU A 355 -25.28 -4.74 -9.70
CA LEU A 355 -25.54 -5.62 -8.57
C LEU A 355 -26.54 -5.02 -7.57
N GLN A 356 -26.87 -3.73 -7.70
CA GLN A 356 -27.70 -2.96 -6.77
C GLN A 356 -27.22 -3.07 -5.31
N ARG A 357 -25.91 -3.12 -5.11
CA ARG A 357 -25.24 -3.20 -3.82
C ARG A 357 -23.98 -2.35 -3.85
N ASN A 358 -23.74 -1.63 -2.77
CA ASN A 358 -22.46 -0.96 -2.57
C ASN A 358 -21.41 -2.00 -2.17
N LEU A 359 -20.43 -2.22 -3.01
CA LEU A 359 -19.36 -3.21 -2.79
C LEU A 359 -18.32 -2.69 -1.78
N LEU A 360 -18.19 -1.36 -1.67
CA LEU A 360 -17.16 -0.70 -0.88
C LEU A 360 -17.57 -0.37 0.55
N ASP A 361 -18.86 -0.39 0.89
CA ASP A 361 -19.36 -0.04 2.23
C ASP A 361 -18.70 -0.86 3.36
N ALA A 362 -18.34 -2.13 3.06
CA ALA A 362 -17.69 -3.01 4.04
C ALA A 362 -16.23 -2.61 4.35
N TYR A 363 -15.61 -1.81 3.49
CA TYR A 363 -14.19 -1.44 3.59
C TYR A 363 -13.95 0.00 4.04
N PHE A 364 -15.01 0.73 4.44
CA PHE A 364 -14.94 2.13 4.87
C PHE A 364 -14.35 3.10 3.82
N ILE A 365 -14.31 2.71 2.54
CA ILE A 365 -13.73 3.47 1.45
C ILE A 365 -14.79 3.66 0.37
N ASN A 366 -14.94 4.88 -0.16
CA ASN A 366 -15.92 5.18 -1.23
C ASN A 366 -15.32 5.06 -2.63
N TYR A 367 -14.04 4.74 -2.76
CA TYR A 367 -13.34 4.58 -4.02
C TYR A 367 -12.21 3.57 -3.86
N PHE A 368 -11.82 2.94 -4.96
CA PHE A 368 -10.64 2.09 -4.99
C PHE A 368 -9.39 2.95 -5.14
N PRO A 369 -8.55 3.06 -4.10
CA PRO A 369 -7.30 3.77 -4.23
C PRO A 369 -6.37 2.99 -5.15
N TYR A 370 -5.68 3.70 -6.04
CA TYR A 370 -4.61 3.13 -6.85
C TYR A 370 -3.42 4.08 -6.89
N HIS A 371 -2.23 3.51 -6.91
CA HIS A 371 -1.00 4.25 -7.08
C HIS A 371 -0.12 3.54 -8.11
N ILE A 372 0.12 4.23 -9.23
CA ILE A 372 0.92 3.70 -10.33
C ILE A 372 2.38 4.02 -10.06
N ASP A 373 3.20 2.99 -9.84
CA ASP A 373 4.64 3.10 -9.69
C ASP A 373 5.34 2.69 -11.00
N PRO A 374 5.93 3.64 -11.75
CA PRO A 374 6.62 3.35 -13.00
C PRO A 374 7.78 2.34 -12.83
N SER A 375 8.46 2.35 -11.69
CA SER A 375 9.58 1.44 -11.39
C SER A 375 9.10 -0.01 -11.33
N GLN A 376 7.94 -0.24 -10.71
CA GLN A 376 7.31 -1.57 -10.65
C GLN A 376 6.83 -2.04 -12.01
N ILE A 377 6.24 -1.16 -12.83
CA ILE A 377 5.82 -1.52 -14.19
C ILE A 377 7.01 -1.95 -15.04
N ILE A 378 8.13 -1.23 -14.97
CA ILE A 378 9.37 -1.59 -15.67
C ILE A 378 9.85 -2.96 -15.18
N SER A 379 9.83 -3.22 -13.88
CA SER A 379 10.22 -4.50 -13.30
C SER A 379 9.33 -5.65 -13.79
N ILE A 380 8.01 -5.45 -13.83
CA ILE A 380 7.04 -6.42 -14.38
C ILE A 380 7.35 -6.72 -15.86
N CYS A 381 7.59 -5.68 -16.67
CA CYS A 381 7.93 -5.83 -18.06
C CYS A 381 9.24 -6.62 -18.26
N LEU A 382 10.28 -6.30 -17.49
CA LEU A 382 11.58 -6.98 -17.58
C LEU A 382 11.48 -8.46 -17.19
N ILE A 383 10.77 -8.76 -16.09
CA ILE A 383 10.59 -10.15 -15.63
C ILE A 383 9.77 -10.93 -16.66
N SER A 384 8.64 -10.38 -17.13
CA SER A 384 7.80 -11.02 -18.15
C SER A 384 8.54 -11.25 -19.44
N PHE A 385 9.36 -10.30 -19.87
CA PHE A 385 10.21 -10.42 -21.02
C PHE A 385 11.27 -11.53 -20.85
N THR A 386 11.91 -11.59 -19.68
CA THR A 386 12.91 -12.63 -19.37
C THR A 386 12.30 -14.02 -19.40
N PHE A 387 11.13 -14.22 -18.79
CA PHE A 387 10.39 -15.49 -18.87
C PHE A 387 10.08 -15.87 -20.32
N SER A 388 9.65 -14.91 -21.12
CA SER A 388 9.31 -15.12 -22.52
C SER A 388 10.52 -15.45 -23.37
N VAL A 389 11.68 -14.82 -23.12
CA VAL A 389 12.97 -15.12 -23.78
C VAL A 389 13.38 -16.57 -23.50
N ILE A 390 13.33 -16.98 -22.22
CA ILE A 390 13.68 -18.35 -21.82
C ILE A 390 12.70 -19.34 -22.49
N SER A 391 11.40 -19.07 -22.46
CA SER A 391 10.37 -19.92 -23.07
C SER A 391 10.49 -20.02 -24.59
N SER A 392 10.96 -18.99 -25.27
CA SER A 392 11.14 -19.01 -26.73
C SER A 392 12.44 -19.69 -27.16
N LEU A 393 13.47 -19.66 -26.33
CA LEU A 393 14.78 -20.23 -26.65
C LEU A 393 14.74 -21.75 -26.72
N LEU A 394 14.06 -22.41 -25.77
CA LEU A 394 14.01 -23.87 -25.67
C LEU A 394 13.46 -24.55 -26.94
N PRO A 395 12.28 -24.18 -27.49
CA PRO A 395 11.79 -24.79 -28.73
C PRO A 395 12.58 -24.35 -29.97
N ALA A 396 13.09 -23.11 -29.98
CA ALA A 396 13.92 -22.65 -31.10
C ALA A 396 15.18 -23.50 -31.25
N LEU A 397 15.84 -23.90 -30.17
CA LEU A 397 16.98 -24.79 -30.18
C LEU A 397 16.64 -26.19 -30.73
N ARG A 398 15.42 -26.69 -30.56
CA ARG A 398 14.99 -27.98 -31.11
C ARG A 398 14.95 -27.99 -32.65
N VAL A 399 14.70 -26.84 -33.28
CA VAL A 399 14.69 -26.71 -34.75
C VAL A 399 16.01 -27.09 -35.37
N SER A 400 17.12 -26.85 -34.69
CA SER A 400 18.44 -27.24 -35.19
C SER A 400 18.63 -28.75 -35.37
N ARG A 401 17.92 -29.56 -34.61
CA ARG A 401 18.00 -31.03 -34.58
C ARG A 401 17.09 -31.73 -35.59
N LEU A 402 16.26 -31.02 -36.32
CA LEU A 402 15.38 -31.57 -37.34
C LEU A 402 16.21 -32.09 -38.52
N ASN A 403 15.98 -33.36 -38.91
CA ASN A 403 16.69 -33.99 -40.02
C ASN A 403 15.89 -33.77 -41.32
N PRO A 404 16.44 -33.06 -42.33
CA PRO A 404 15.72 -32.75 -43.57
C PRO A 404 15.38 -34.01 -44.37
N VAL A 405 16.17 -35.08 -44.26
CA VAL A 405 15.95 -36.35 -44.98
C VAL A 405 14.68 -37.08 -44.48
N GLU A 406 14.44 -37.06 -43.15
CA GLU A 406 13.25 -37.67 -42.56
C GLU A 406 11.97 -36.89 -42.89
N ILE A 407 12.06 -35.54 -42.87
CA ILE A 407 10.95 -34.66 -43.16
C ILE A 407 10.44 -34.81 -44.61
N LEU A 408 11.35 -34.98 -45.57
CA LEU A 408 11.03 -35.07 -46.99
C LEU A 408 10.67 -36.53 -47.42
N ARG A 409 10.99 -37.54 -46.60
CA ARG A 409 10.73 -38.96 -46.88
C ARG A 409 9.33 -39.44 -46.46
N HIS A 410 8.67 -38.73 -45.56
CA HIS A 410 7.34 -39.06 -45.06
C HIS A 410 6.19 -38.54 -45.94
N GLU A 411 6.46 -38.32 -47.23
CA GLU A 411 5.50 -38.32 -48.36
C GLU A 411 5.63 -39.65 -49.11
#